data_fa81d1322093953ae5225e849b0f6ef3
#
_entry.id   fa81d1322093953ae5225e849b0f6ef3
#
_cell.length_a   1.000
_cell.length_b   1.000
_cell.length_c   1.000
_cell.angle_alpha   90.00
_cell.angle_beta   90.00
_cell.angle_gamma   90.00
#
_symmetry.space_group_name_H-M   'P 1'
#
loop_
_entity.id
_entity.type
_entity.pdbx_description
1 polymer ?
#
loop_
_entity_poly.entity_id
_entity_poly.type
_entity_poly.pdbx_seq_one_letter_code
_entity_poly.pdbx_strand_id
1 'polypeptide(L)'
;MIDIDLFSVVVYLVLVLAIGVLAGRGVRSLQHFSVAGRSYSSAVIFATLSASFIGGGFTMGNAEKVFMWGIVNIFALWGFSLKEILVATLIAPRMDVFSEAISVGDIMEHAYGKTAKLVSGCFAVVLCAGIVGAQVGATGYIFKLFLGIPHSWGILLGFGIVVVYSTIGGMKSVVLTDLLQFVVLSIGIPLTLIFGLYKAGGFEAVHAAVPADHLTFLGHKTPLAFLSLFLTFVLGETLVPPYVQRLLVGRSAKHTSRGTLASGLFSIPFLAITGGIGLVALTLEPGLDPNLALPYVVQQVLPPGLKGVVVAGIIAVVMSSADSFLNGAAVALANDVVGPLRRRPMSDRQALILAKATTLLVGVLAVIFAIKIKSILDILIYAYHFWAPVIVIPLAAAFFGIKARARVFMAGCVAGLAGMIVWNYLLQTPAGVDALIIGVLSNTAVFAVAKRWDR
;
A
#
# COMPACT_ATOMS: atom_id res chain seq x y z
N MET A 1 4.10 -9.56 -36.91
CA MET A 1 4.95 -10.19 -35.87
C MET A 1 4.33 -9.81 -34.55
N ILE A 2 4.11 -10.77 -33.65
CA ILE A 2 3.61 -10.48 -32.29
C ILE A 2 4.74 -9.70 -31.61
N ASP A 3 4.39 -8.53 -31.04
CA ASP A 3 5.35 -7.76 -30.24
C ASP A 3 5.74 -8.60 -29.00
N ILE A 4 7.02 -8.93 -28.88
CA ILE A 4 7.54 -9.79 -27.82
C ILE A 4 7.31 -9.19 -26.43
N ASP A 5 7.25 -7.85 -26.33
CA ASP A 5 6.95 -7.14 -25.09
C ASP A 5 5.48 -7.34 -24.70
N LEU A 6 4.57 -7.20 -25.66
CA LEU A 6 3.14 -7.48 -25.45
C LEU A 6 2.92 -8.96 -25.09
N PHE A 7 3.61 -9.89 -25.75
CA PHE A 7 3.54 -11.31 -25.42
C PHE A 7 3.95 -11.59 -23.97
N SER A 8 5.06 -10.99 -23.50
CA SER A 8 5.52 -11.14 -22.12
C SER A 8 4.49 -10.65 -21.11
N VAL A 9 3.85 -9.49 -21.37
CA VAL A 9 2.78 -8.95 -20.52
C VAL A 9 1.55 -9.87 -20.51
N VAL A 10 1.13 -10.38 -21.67
CA VAL A 10 -0.03 -11.29 -21.75
C VAL A 10 0.25 -12.59 -21.00
N VAL A 11 1.44 -13.18 -21.17
CA VAL A 11 1.85 -14.37 -20.40
C VAL A 11 1.81 -14.12 -18.91
N TYR A 12 2.36 -12.99 -18.46
CA TYR A 12 2.28 -12.59 -17.04
C TYR A 12 0.85 -12.50 -16.55
N LEU A 13 -0.04 -11.80 -17.26
CA LEU A 13 -1.45 -11.63 -16.85
C LEU A 13 -2.19 -12.97 -16.79
N VAL A 14 -1.95 -13.86 -17.75
CA VAL A 14 -2.53 -15.22 -17.74
C VAL A 14 -2.01 -16.04 -16.56
N LEU A 15 -0.71 -15.95 -16.24
CA LEU A 15 -0.12 -16.63 -15.08
C LEU A 15 -0.71 -16.13 -13.77
N VAL A 16 -0.82 -14.82 -13.57
CA VAL A 16 -1.44 -14.21 -12.39
C VAL A 16 -2.88 -14.67 -12.23
N LEU A 17 -3.67 -14.61 -13.30
CA LEU A 17 -5.06 -15.07 -13.27
C LEU A 17 -5.15 -16.56 -12.93
N ALA A 18 -4.33 -17.41 -13.58
CA ALA A 18 -4.32 -18.84 -13.32
C ALA A 18 -3.92 -19.17 -11.88
N ILE A 19 -2.83 -18.58 -11.36
CA ILE A 19 -2.39 -18.74 -9.97
C ILE A 19 -3.50 -18.30 -9.01
N GLY A 20 -4.06 -17.12 -9.22
CA GLY A 20 -5.07 -16.57 -8.34
C GLY A 20 -6.35 -17.41 -8.31
N VAL A 21 -6.87 -17.84 -9.46
CA VAL A 21 -8.06 -18.70 -9.55
C VAL A 21 -7.80 -20.08 -8.95
N LEU A 22 -6.67 -20.72 -9.27
CA LEU A 22 -6.32 -22.04 -8.74
C LEU A 22 -6.11 -22.00 -7.23
N ALA A 23 -5.46 -20.96 -6.72
CA ALA A 23 -5.26 -20.73 -5.29
C ALA A 23 -6.58 -20.58 -4.53
N GLY A 24 -7.56 -19.93 -5.14
CA GLY A 24 -8.89 -19.71 -4.58
C GLY A 24 -9.74 -20.96 -4.45
N ARG A 25 -9.40 -22.06 -5.15
CA ARG A 25 -10.11 -23.33 -5.03
C ARG A 25 -9.99 -23.86 -3.60
N GLY A 26 -11.12 -24.07 -2.93
CA GLY A 26 -11.16 -24.58 -1.55
C GLY A 26 -11.29 -23.52 -0.45
N VAL A 27 -11.39 -22.23 -0.77
CA VAL A 27 -11.74 -21.18 0.21
C VAL A 27 -13.23 -21.31 0.55
N ARG A 28 -13.54 -21.77 1.78
CA ARG A 28 -14.90 -22.11 2.23
C ARG A 28 -15.39 -21.32 3.45
N SER A 29 -14.51 -20.54 4.10
CA SER A 29 -14.84 -19.72 5.27
C SER A 29 -14.34 -18.30 5.13
N LEU A 30 -14.92 -17.36 5.87
CA LEU A 30 -14.44 -15.98 5.94
C LEU A 30 -13.01 -15.94 6.50
N GLN A 31 -12.66 -16.77 7.46
CA GLN A 31 -11.30 -16.86 8.02
C GLN A 31 -10.27 -17.24 6.95
N HIS A 32 -10.53 -18.27 6.14
CA HIS A 32 -9.63 -18.61 5.03
C HIS A 32 -9.55 -17.51 3.98
N PHE A 33 -10.68 -16.84 3.70
CA PHE A 33 -10.72 -15.71 2.77
C PHE A 33 -9.92 -14.51 3.28
N SER A 34 -9.92 -14.26 4.60
CA SER A 34 -9.31 -13.07 5.21
C SER A 34 -7.83 -13.24 5.57
N VAL A 35 -7.42 -14.41 6.08
CA VAL A 35 -6.08 -14.66 6.62
C VAL A 35 -5.44 -15.97 6.13
N ALA A 36 -5.99 -16.58 5.07
CA ALA A 36 -5.43 -17.76 4.38
C ALA A 36 -4.99 -18.90 5.31
N GLY A 37 -5.67 -19.08 6.45
CA GLY A 37 -5.42 -20.17 7.42
C GLY A 37 -4.14 -20.00 8.27
N ARG A 38 -3.49 -18.85 8.26
CA ARG A 38 -2.32 -18.54 9.13
C ARG A 38 -1.17 -19.54 9.02
N SER A 39 -0.79 -19.91 7.80
CA SER A 39 0.17 -21.00 7.56
C SER A 39 1.49 -20.54 6.95
N TYR A 40 1.66 -19.23 6.71
CA TYR A 40 2.77 -18.73 5.93
C TYR A 40 4.08 -18.57 6.72
N SER A 41 5.18 -18.86 6.00
CA SER A 41 6.55 -18.70 6.49
C SER A 41 7.01 -17.24 6.40
N SER A 42 8.16 -16.94 7.05
CA SER A 42 8.78 -15.60 6.97
C SER A 42 9.08 -15.17 5.53
N ALA A 43 9.51 -16.10 4.65
CA ALA A 43 9.82 -15.80 3.27
C ALA A 43 8.57 -15.35 2.49
N VAL A 44 7.43 -16.02 2.72
CA VAL A 44 6.16 -15.65 2.08
C VAL A 44 5.67 -14.30 2.60
N ILE A 45 5.76 -14.05 3.92
CA ILE A 45 5.37 -12.76 4.51
C ILE A 45 6.25 -11.63 3.97
N PHE A 46 7.56 -11.87 3.87
CA PHE A 46 8.50 -10.94 3.26
C PHE A 46 8.09 -10.59 1.83
N ALA A 47 7.86 -11.59 0.99
CA ALA A 47 7.54 -11.38 -0.42
C ALA A 47 6.19 -10.64 -0.60
N THR A 48 5.14 -11.06 0.13
CA THR A 48 3.82 -10.44 0.01
C THR A 48 3.77 -9.01 0.58
N LEU A 49 4.46 -8.72 1.69
CA LEU A 49 4.59 -7.36 2.21
C LEU A 49 5.35 -6.48 1.21
N SER A 50 6.50 -6.95 0.70
CA SER A 50 7.30 -6.19 -0.26
C SER A 50 6.55 -5.93 -1.56
N ALA A 51 5.86 -6.94 -2.12
CA ALA A 51 5.09 -6.77 -3.34
C ALA A 51 3.94 -5.76 -3.19
N SER A 52 3.20 -5.82 -2.08
CA SER A 52 1.96 -5.05 -1.92
C SER A 52 2.17 -3.63 -1.39
N PHE A 53 3.22 -3.40 -0.61
CA PHE A 53 3.46 -2.10 0.03
C PHE A 53 4.59 -1.30 -0.63
N ILE A 54 5.46 -1.92 -1.43
CA ILE A 54 6.30 -1.19 -2.37
C ILE A 54 5.51 -0.98 -3.67
N GLY A 55 4.35 -0.32 -3.55
CA GLY A 55 3.40 -0.10 -4.63
C GLY A 55 3.83 0.97 -5.65
N GLY A 56 2.90 1.38 -6.52
CA GLY A 56 3.13 2.39 -7.55
C GLY A 56 3.68 3.72 -7.03
N GLY A 57 3.26 4.15 -5.82
CA GLY A 57 3.78 5.36 -5.17
C GLY A 57 5.26 5.26 -4.79
N PHE A 58 5.72 4.09 -4.34
CA PHE A 58 7.12 3.86 -3.94
C PHE A 58 8.03 3.46 -5.12
N THR A 59 7.47 3.20 -6.28
CA THR A 59 8.23 2.93 -7.52
C THR A 59 8.15 4.11 -8.47
N MET A 60 7.02 4.28 -9.17
CA MET A 60 6.85 5.36 -10.14
C MET A 60 6.86 6.73 -9.45
N GLY A 61 6.12 6.89 -8.35
CA GLY A 61 6.08 8.14 -7.59
C GLY A 61 7.42 8.52 -6.97
N ASN A 62 8.24 7.55 -6.53
CA ASN A 62 9.58 7.84 -6.04
C ASN A 62 10.49 8.35 -7.16
N ALA A 63 10.50 7.69 -8.33
CA ALA A 63 11.26 8.14 -9.49
C ALA A 63 10.84 9.56 -9.92
N GLU A 64 9.52 9.84 -9.96
CA GLU A 64 8.97 11.17 -10.22
C GLU A 64 9.49 12.22 -9.23
N LYS A 65 9.39 11.95 -7.93
CA LYS A 65 9.79 12.92 -6.90
C LYS A 65 11.31 13.12 -6.84
N VAL A 66 12.09 12.08 -7.10
CA VAL A 66 13.56 12.22 -7.19
C VAL A 66 13.96 12.98 -8.46
N PHE A 67 13.27 12.79 -9.56
CA PHE A 67 13.43 13.64 -10.76
C PHE A 67 13.21 15.12 -10.43
N MET A 68 12.19 15.44 -9.61
CA MET A 68 11.83 16.84 -9.27
C MET A 68 12.66 17.42 -8.12
N TRP A 69 13.00 16.64 -7.12
CA TRP A 69 13.52 17.13 -5.82
C TRP A 69 14.87 16.55 -5.44
N GLY A 70 15.37 15.56 -6.19
CA GLY A 70 16.61 14.86 -5.88
C GLY A 70 16.48 13.79 -4.80
N ILE A 71 17.61 13.34 -4.27
CA ILE A 71 17.74 12.23 -3.33
C ILE A 71 17.05 12.46 -1.99
N VAL A 72 16.67 13.67 -1.65
CA VAL A 72 15.91 14.01 -0.43
C VAL A 72 14.64 13.16 -0.31
N ASN A 73 14.01 12.82 -1.45
CA ASN A 73 12.81 11.96 -1.43
C ASN A 73 13.14 10.51 -1.05
N ILE A 74 14.30 9.98 -1.45
CA ILE A 74 14.78 8.65 -1.03
C ILE A 74 14.91 8.59 0.48
N PHE A 75 15.59 9.58 1.08
CA PHE A 75 15.78 9.66 2.53
C PHE A 75 14.45 9.82 3.27
N ALA A 76 13.53 10.61 2.74
CA ALA A 76 12.21 10.75 3.31
C ALA A 76 11.41 9.41 3.26
N LEU A 77 11.47 8.69 2.15
CA LEU A 77 10.84 7.38 1.98
C LEU A 77 11.42 6.29 2.88
N TRP A 78 12.66 6.42 3.37
CA TRP A 78 13.17 5.51 4.40
C TRP A 78 12.39 5.57 5.72
N GLY A 79 11.50 6.57 5.90
CA GLY A 79 10.46 6.56 6.92
C GLY A 79 9.56 5.32 6.83
N PHE A 80 9.21 4.88 5.61
CA PHE A 80 8.50 3.61 5.40
C PHE A 80 9.34 2.41 5.87
N SER A 81 10.63 2.36 5.54
CA SER A 81 11.52 1.28 5.99
C SER A 81 11.65 1.24 7.51
N LEU A 82 11.75 2.40 8.14
CA LEU A 82 11.75 2.52 9.61
C LEU A 82 10.43 1.99 10.21
N LYS A 83 9.29 2.35 9.62
CA LYS A 83 7.97 1.85 10.03
C LYS A 83 7.91 0.32 9.98
N GLU A 84 8.39 -0.30 8.89
CA GLU A 84 8.46 -1.76 8.77
C GLU A 84 9.30 -2.39 9.88
N ILE A 85 10.48 -1.82 10.18
CA ILE A 85 11.37 -2.28 11.24
C ILE A 85 10.71 -2.13 12.63
N LEU A 86 10.04 -1.00 12.89
CA LEU A 86 9.32 -0.76 14.15
C LEU A 86 8.16 -1.74 14.31
N VAL A 87 7.38 -1.99 13.26
CA VAL A 87 6.31 -2.99 13.31
C VAL A 87 6.86 -4.39 13.53
N ALA A 88 7.94 -4.76 12.83
CA ALA A 88 8.59 -6.07 12.96
C ALA A 88 9.10 -6.35 14.38
N THR A 89 9.62 -5.33 15.06
CA THR A 89 10.24 -5.44 16.37
C THR A 89 9.27 -5.21 17.52
N LEU A 90 8.31 -4.31 17.37
CA LEU A 90 7.43 -3.88 18.46
C LEU A 90 6.02 -4.49 18.37
N ILE A 91 5.46 -4.69 17.18
CA ILE A 91 4.06 -5.13 17.00
C ILE A 91 3.99 -6.62 16.63
N ALA A 92 4.74 -7.06 15.63
CA ALA A 92 4.67 -8.41 15.13
C ALA A 92 4.95 -9.51 16.20
N PRO A 93 5.83 -9.31 17.19
CA PRO A 93 6.00 -10.27 18.29
C PRO A 93 4.75 -10.47 19.17
N ARG A 94 3.77 -9.56 19.08
CA ARG A 94 2.53 -9.59 19.88
C ARG A 94 1.34 -10.20 19.13
N MET A 95 1.54 -10.63 17.87
CA MET A 95 0.44 -11.11 17.02
C MET A 95 -0.20 -12.41 17.52
N ASP A 96 0.49 -13.23 18.29
CA ASP A 96 -0.08 -14.47 18.83
C ASP A 96 -1.25 -14.21 19.80
N VAL A 97 -1.32 -13.02 20.43
CA VAL A 97 -2.46 -12.58 21.27
C VAL A 97 -3.74 -12.45 20.43
N PHE A 98 -3.59 -12.16 19.15
CA PHE A 98 -4.70 -11.93 18.22
C PHE A 98 -4.93 -13.11 17.26
N SER A 99 -4.69 -14.34 17.74
CA SER A 99 -4.81 -15.58 16.95
C SER A 99 -6.22 -15.80 16.36
N GLU A 100 -7.25 -15.24 16.97
CA GLU A 100 -8.64 -15.34 16.47
C GLU A 100 -9.06 -14.17 15.58
N ALA A 101 -8.30 -13.07 15.57
CA ALA A 101 -8.65 -11.88 14.79
C ALA A 101 -8.43 -12.11 13.30
N ILE A 102 -9.33 -11.65 12.45
CA ILE A 102 -9.23 -11.70 10.98
C ILE A 102 -9.19 -10.31 10.34
N SER A 103 -9.34 -9.27 11.16
CA SER A 103 -9.40 -7.86 10.72
C SER A 103 -8.84 -6.92 11.76
N VAL A 104 -8.67 -5.65 11.37
CA VAL A 104 -8.39 -4.56 12.31
C VAL A 104 -9.53 -4.40 13.31
N GLY A 105 -10.79 -4.53 12.86
CA GLY A 105 -11.96 -4.39 13.71
C GLY A 105 -11.99 -5.39 14.88
N ASP A 106 -11.53 -6.62 14.69
CA ASP A 106 -11.47 -7.62 15.76
C ASP A 106 -10.46 -7.20 16.85
N ILE A 107 -9.31 -6.66 16.45
CA ILE A 107 -8.30 -6.15 17.37
C ILE A 107 -8.86 -4.96 18.16
N MET A 108 -9.58 -4.07 17.48
CA MET A 108 -10.22 -2.90 18.09
C MET A 108 -11.36 -3.30 19.02
N GLU A 109 -12.14 -4.33 18.66
CA GLU A 109 -13.18 -4.90 19.53
C GLU A 109 -12.59 -5.46 20.82
N HIS A 110 -11.48 -6.18 20.72
CA HIS A 110 -10.77 -6.76 21.88
C HIS A 110 -10.30 -5.68 22.86
N ALA A 111 -9.87 -4.52 22.35
CA ALA A 111 -9.32 -3.45 23.16
C ALA A 111 -10.38 -2.44 23.67
N TYR A 112 -11.40 -2.11 22.83
CA TYR A 112 -12.29 -0.97 23.06
C TYR A 112 -13.77 -1.32 22.86
N GLY A 113 -14.12 -2.56 22.52
CA GLY A 113 -15.50 -3.04 22.37
C GLY A 113 -16.10 -2.81 20.98
N LYS A 114 -17.36 -3.24 20.82
CA LYS A 114 -18.08 -3.32 19.53
C LYS A 114 -18.16 -2.00 18.76
N THR A 115 -18.28 -0.87 19.45
CA THR A 115 -18.32 0.46 18.82
C THR A 115 -17.01 0.74 18.08
N ALA A 116 -15.88 0.39 18.69
CA ALA A 116 -14.57 0.57 18.06
C ALA A 116 -14.40 -0.33 16.83
N LYS A 117 -14.90 -1.58 16.87
CA LYS A 117 -14.94 -2.47 15.69
C LYS A 117 -15.71 -1.83 14.54
N LEU A 118 -16.92 -1.35 14.80
CA LEU A 118 -17.78 -0.76 13.79
C LEU A 118 -17.12 0.49 13.16
N VAL A 119 -16.64 1.41 14.01
CA VAL A 119 -16.03 2.66 13.55
C VAL A 119 -14.76 2.39 12.76
N SER A 120 -13.84 1.56 13.28
CA SER A 120 -12.62 1.20 12.55
C SER A 120 -12.91 0.46 11.25
N GLY A 121 -13.96 -0.39 11.23
CA GLY A 121 -14.43 -1.06 10.02
C GLY A 121 -14.93 -0.08 8.95
N CYS A 122 -15.71 0.93 9.33
CA CYS A 122 -16.16 1.97 8.39
C CYS A 122 -14.98 2.75 7.80
N PHE A 123 -14.03 3.17 8.64
CA PHE A 123 -12.81 3.85 8.17
C PHE A 123 -11.96 2.94 7.27
N ALA A 124 -11.87 1.65 7.59
CA ALA A 124 -11.16 0.66 6.78
C ALA A 124 -11.77 0.51 5.38
N VAL A 125 -13.09 0.43 5.27
CA VAL A 125 -13.79 0.33 3.97
C VAL A 125 -13.53 1.56 3.11
N VAL A 126 -13.67 2.76 3.70
CA VAL A 126 -13.46 4.04 2.97
C VAL A 126 -12.01 4.18 2.49
N LEU A 127 -11.05 3.93 3.39
CA LEU A 127 -9.62 3.93 3.04
C LEU A 127 -9.32 2.97 1.89
N CYS A 128 -9.72 1.71 2.05
CA CYS A 128 -9.42 0.67 1.08
C CYS A 128 -10.07 0.96 -0.28
N ALA A 129 -11.32 1.41 -0.30
CA ALA A 129 -12.01 1.77 -1.53
C ALA A 129 -11.33 2.95 -2.27
N GLY A 130 -10.87 3.97 -1.52
CA GLY A 130 -10.12 5.10 -2.08
C GLY A 130 -8.82 4.65 -2.74
N ILE A 131 -8.03 3.83 -2.04
CA ILE A 131 -6.75 3.33 -2.58
C ILE A 131 -6.97 2.41 -3.78
N VAL A 132 -7.98 1.53 -3.75
CA VAL A 132 -8.34 0.71 -4.92
C VAL A 132 -8.65 1.60 -6.12
N GLY A 133 -9.45 2.66 -5.95
CA GLY A 133 -9.76 3.60 -7.04
C GLY A 133 -8.52 4.23 -7.66
N ALA A 134 -7.55 4.63 -6.85
CA ALA A 134 -6.27 5.16 -7.32
C ALA A 134 -5.46 4.13 -8.13
N GLN A 135 -5.35 2.89 -7.63
CA GLN A 135 -4.62 1.82 -8.31
C GLN A 135 -5.29 1.42 -9.63
N VAL A 136 -6.61 1.44 -9.69
CA VAL A 136 -7.37 1.18 -10.94
C VAL A 136 -7.03 2.20 -12.01
N GLY A 137 -7.00 3.48 -11.65
CA GLY A 137 -6.60 4.56 -12.57
C GLY A 137 -5.15 4.40 -13.06
N ALA A 138 -4.23 4.07 -12.15
CA ALA A 138 -2.83 3.80 -12.48
C ALA A 138 -2.69 2.63 -13.48
N THR A 139 -3.47 1.55 -13.30
CA THR A 139 -3.47 0.41 -14.22
C THR A 139 -3.80 0.85 -15.65
N GLY A 140 -4.88 1.60 -15.84
CA GLY A 140 -5.27 2.08 -17.17
C GLY A 140 -4.23 2.98 -17.82
N TYR A 141 -3.56 3.82 -17.01
CA TYR A 141 -2.48 4.69 -17.47
C TYR A 141 -1.26 3.90 -17.95
N ILE A 142 -0.84 2.86 -17.20
CA ILE A 142 0.28 1.98 -17.57
C ILE A 142 -0.01 1.25 -18.89
N PHE A 143 -1.20 0.69 -19.04
CA PHE A 143 -1.60 0.00 -20.28
C PHE A 143 -1.59 0.95 -21.49
N LYS A 144 -2.08 2.19 -21.31
CA LYS A 144 -2.04 3.19 -22.37
C LYS A 144 -0.61 3.57 -22.74
N LEU A 145 0.24 3.80 -21.74
CA LEU A 145 1.60 4.30 -21.94
C LEU A 145 2.52 3.28 -22.59
N PHE A 146 2.48 2.04 -22.11
CA PHE A 146 3.42 0.99 -22.56
C PHE A 146 2.91 0.14 -23.70
N LEU A 147 1.59 -0.11 -23.76
CA LEU A 147 1.00 -1.05 -24.70
C LEU A 147 0.13 -0.36 -25.76
N GLY A 148 -0.04 0.95 -25.68
CA GLY A 148 -0.92 1.70 -26.60
C GLY A 148 -2.41 1.36 -26.46
N ILE A 149 -2.79 0.59 -25.42
CA ILE A 149 -4.18 0.18 -25.19
C ILE A 149 -4.94 1.37 -24.58
N PRO A 150 -6.12 1.74 -25.11
CA PRO A 150 -6.92 2.84 -24.56
C PRO A 150 -7.14 2.68 -23.06
N HIS A 151 -7.07 3.78 -22.28
CA HIS A 151 -7.12 3.80 -20.81
C HIS A 151 -8.26 2.95 -20.22
N SER A 152 -9.48 3.07 -20.76
CA SER A 152 -10.64 2.31 -20.28
C SER A 152 -10.51 0.80 -20.50
N TRP A 153 -9.95 0.38 -21.64
CA TRP A 153 -9.66 -1.03 -21.90
C TRP A 153 -8.52 -1.56 -21.05
N GLY A 154 -7.50 -0.74 -20.79
CA GLY A 154 -6.42 -1.06 -19.86
C GLY A 154 -6.93 -1.32 -18.44
N ILE A 155 -7.87 -0.49 -17.97
CA ILE A 155 -8.56 -0.71 -16.70
C ILE A 155 -9.31 -2.03 -16.70
N LEU A 156 -10.15 -2.28 -17.71
CA LEU A 156 -10.99 -3.49 -17.76
C LEU A 156 -10.15 -4.76 -17.82
N LEU A 157 -9.08 -4.78 -18.61
CA LEU A 157 -8.19 -5.93 -18.75
C LEU A 157 -7.35 -6.16 -17.48
N GLY A 158 -6.61 -5.13 -17.05
CA GLY A 158 -5.69 -5.26 -15.91
C GLY A 158 -6.44 -5.45 -14.60
N PHE A 159 -7.35 -4.53 -14.26
CA PHE A 159 -8.05 -4.60 -12.99
C PHE A 159 -9.20 -5.62 -12.98
N GLY A 160 -9.80 -5.94 -14.13
CA GLY A 160 -10.77 -7.01 -14.26
C GLY A 160 -10.20 -8.37 -13.79
N ILE A 161 -8.94 -8.66 -14.14
CA ILE A 161 -8.21 -9.84 -13.67
C ILE A 161 -8.09 -9.84 -12.13
N VAL A 162 -7.75 -8.69 -11.54
CA VAL A 162 -7.66 -8.52 -10.08
C VAL A 162 -8.98 -8.83 -9.41
N VAL A 163 -10.08 -8.24 -9.90
CA VAL A 163 -11.42 -8.46 -9.34
C VAL A 163 -11.81 -9.93 -9.39
N VAL A 164 -11.53 -10.60 -10.51
CA VAL A 164 -11.90 -12.03 -10.69
C VAL A 164 -11.18 -12.91 -9.67
N TYR A 165 -9.85 -12.89 -9.60
CA TYR A 165 -9.15 -13.81 -8.71
C TYR A 165 -9.31 -13.44 -7.22
N SER A 166 -9.36 -12.15 -6.88
CA SER A 166 -9.56 -11.70 -5.50
C SER A 166 -10.95 -12.09 -4.97
N THR A 167 -11.98 -12.02 -5.82
CA THR A 167 -13.33 -12.48 -5.46
C THR A 167 -13.38 -13.99 -5.22
N ILE A 168 -12.63 -14.78 -5.98
CA ILE A 168 -12.62 -16.24 -5.84
C ILE A 168 -11.87 -16.67 -4.59
N GLY A 169 -10.66 -16.15 -4.37
CA GLY A 169 -9.72 -16.71 -3.42
C GLY A 169 -9.31 -15.83 -2.25
N GLY A 170 -9.68 -14.55 -2.23
CA GLY A 170 -9.31 -13.64 -1.14
C GLY A 170 -7.81 -13.64 -0.86
N MET A 171 -7.41 -13.59 0.41
CA MET A 171 -6.01 -13.50 0.86
C MET A 171 -5.12 -14.63 0.30
N LYS A 172 -5.66 -15.83 0.11
CA LYS A 172 -4.84 -16.94 -0.43
C LYS A 172 -4.42 -16.69 -1.87
N SER A 173 -5.32 -16.17 -2.70
CA SER A 173 -5.00 -15.77 -4.08
C SER A 173 -4.03 -14.59 -4.08
N VAL A 174 -4.31 -13.55 -3.26
CA VAL A 174 -3.46 -12.36 -3.12
C VAL A 174 -2.02 -12.76 -2.77
N VAL A 175 -1.80 -13.52 -1.71
CA VAL A 175 -0.44 -13.91 -1.29
C VAL A 175 0.30 -14.71 -2.37
N LEU A 176 -0.38 -15.63 -3.08
CA LEU A 176 0.30 -16.44 -4.10
C LEU A 176 0.59 -15.67 -5.39
N THR A 177 -0.26 -14.73 -5.78
CA THR A 177 0.06 -13.80 -6.88
C THR A 177 1.17 -12.83 -6.49
N ASP A 178 1.20 -12.34 -5.24
CA ASP A 178 2.26 -11.50 -4.70
C ASP A 178 3.66 -12.14 -4.82
N LEU A 179 3.78 -13.48 -4.67
CA LEU A 179 5.07 -14.16 -4.82
C LEU A 179 5.63 -14.01 -6.23
N LEU A 180 4.80 -14.19 -7.27
CA LEU A 180 5.20 -13.96 -8.66
C LEU A 180 5.54 -12.48 -8.90
N GLN A 181 4.70 -11.60 -8.41
CA GLN A 181 4.83 -10.15 -8.53
C GLN A 181 6.12 -9.66 -7.87
N PHE A 182 6.44 -10.16 -6.68
CA PHE A 182 7.67 -9.86 -5.96
C PHE A 182 8.92 -10.25 -6.78
N VAL A 183 8.92 -11.44 -7.39
CA VAL A 183 10.05 -11.88 -8.20
C VAL A 183 10.26 -10.98 -9.42
N VAL A 184 9.19 -10.68 -10.16
CA VAL A 184 9.26 -9.84 -11.37
C VAL A 184 9.71 -8.42 -11.02
N LEU A 185 9.15 -7.83 -9.96
CA LEU A 185 9.51 -6.51 -9.45
C LEU A 185 10.97 -6.44 -9.00
N SER A 186 11.41 -7.42 -8.17
CA SER A 186 12.74 -7.44 -7.57
C SER A 186 13.87 -7.61 -8.58
N ILE A 187 13.57 -8.13 -9.76
CA ILE A 187 14.53 -8.28 -10.86
C ILE A 187 14.41 -7.10 -11.85
N GLY A 188 13.20 -6.78 -12.26
CA GLY A 188 12.92 -5.82 -13.32
C GLY A 188 13.36 -4.40 -13.00
N ILE A 189 13.07 -3.92 -11.78
CA ILE A 189 13.39 -2.55 -11.39
C ILE A 189 14.91 -2.33 -11.25
N PRO A 190 15.68 -3.21 -10.56
CA PRO A 190 17.15 -3.08 -10.55
C PRO A 190 17.79 -3.14 -11.94
N LEU A 191 17.31 -4.02 -12.82
CA LEU A 191 17.80 -4.08 -14.19
C LEU A 191 17.55 -2.76 -14.93
N THR A 192 16.41 -2.13 -14.73
CA THR A 192 16.10 -0.81 -15.32
C THR A 192 17.15 0.23 -14.91
N LEU A 193 17.54 0.29 -13.63
CA LEU A 193 18.59 1.20 -13.16
C LEU A 193 19.95 0.86 -13.80
N ILE A 194 20.34 -0.42 -13.84
CA ILE A 194 21.62 -0.86 -14.41
C ILE A 194 21.74 -0.46 -15.89
N PHE A 195 20.74 -0.79 -16.70
CA PHE A 195 20.72 -0.41 -18.11
C PHE A 195 20.60 1.10 -18.31
N GLY A 196 19.86 1.77 -17.40
CA GLY A 196 19.73 3.22 -17.39
C GLY A 196 21.06 3.93 -17.13
N LEU A 197 21.79 3.50 -16.12
CA LEU A 197 23.14 4.02 -15.81
C LEU A 197 24.10 3.78 -16.99
N TYR A 198 24.07 2.58 -17.58
CA TYR A 198 24.90 2.29 -18.75
C TYR A 198 24.63 3.26 -19.90
N LYS A 199 23.35 3.49 -20.23
CA LYS A 199 22.93 4.41 -21.30
C LYS A 199 23.27 5.88 -20.98
N ALA A 200 23.20 6.28 -19.72
CA ALA A 200 23.53 7.63 -19.27
C ALA A 200 25.03 7.91 -19.22
N GLY A 201 25.88 6.91 -19.50
CA GLY A 201 27.35 7.08 -19.45
C GLY A 201 27.97 6.76 -18.08
N GLY A 202 27.24 6.08 -17.19
CA GLY A 202 27.71 5.66 -15.88
C GLY A 202 27.32 6.61 -14.74
N PHE A 203 27.70 6.25 -13.53
CA PHE A 203 27.38 7.01 -12.34
C PHE A 203 27.98 8.42 -12.35
N GLU A 204 29.23 8.56 -12.83
CA GLU A 204 29.90 9.86 -12.90
C GLU A 204 29.20 10.83 -13.86
N ALA A 205 28.71 10.32 -15.00
CA ALA A 205 27.96 11.14 -15.96
C ALA A 205 26.61 11.61 -15.35
N VAL A 206 25.91 10.74 -14.64
CA VAL A 206 24.68 11.13 -13.93
C VAL A 206 24.99 12.16 -12.85
N HIS A 207 26.04 11.95 -12.07
CA HIS A 207 26.45 12.90 -11.01
C HIS A 207 26.81 14.29 -11.59
N ALA A 208 27.44 14.34 -12.74
CA ALA A 208 27.82 15.59 -13.40
C ALA A 208 26.65 16.31 -14.07
N ALA A 209 25.64 15.58 -14.55
CA ALA A 209 24.49 16.13 -15.26
C ALA A 209 23.37 16.63 -14.34
N VAL A 210 23.25 16.02 -13.15
CA VAL A 210 22.18 16.36 -12.19
C VAL A 210 22.54 17.62 -11.40
N PRO A 211 21.58 18.55 -11.14
CA PRO A 211 21.82 19.72 -10.31
C PRO A 211 22.39 19.37 -8.93
N ALA A 212 23.37 20.12 -8.44
CA ALA A 212 24.08 19.80 -7.21
C ALA A 212 23.17 19.72 -5.97
N ASP A 213 22.11 20.51 -5.93
CA ASP A 213 21.10 20.50 -4.87
C ASP A 213 20.25 19.22 -4.84
N HIS A 214 20.03 18.58 -6.00
CA HIS A 214 19.38 17.26 -6.08
C HIS A 214 20.21 16.15 -5.42
N LEU A 215 21.51 16.36 -5.23
CA LEU A 215 22.43 15.40 -4.61
C LEU A 215 22.67 15.68 -3.12
N THR A 216 21.99 16.68 -2.55
CA THR A 216 22.11 17.00 -1.12
C THR A 216 21.03 16.31 -0.29
N PHE A 217 21.33 16.06 1.00
CA PHE A 217 20.42 15.35 1.92
C PHE A 217 19.06 16.03 2.07
N LEU A 218 19.02 17.35 2.15
CA LEU A 218 17.78 18.12 2.31
C LEU A 218 17.22 18.65 0.99
N GLY A 219 17.99 18.67 -0.08
CA GLY A 219 17.60 19.34 -1.33
C GLY A 219 17.22 20.80 -1.05
N HIS A 220 16.09 21.24 -1.57
CA HIS A 220 15.52 22.57 -1.31
C HIS A 220 14.59 22.61 -0.07
N LYS A 221 14.48 21.52 0.71
CA LYS A 221 13.57 21.46 1.85
C LYS A 221 14.20 22.01 3.11
N THR A 222 13.40 22.68 3.93
CA THR A 222 13.82 23.01 5.30
C THR A 222 13.88 21.72 6.14
N PRO A 223 14.71 21.68 7.22
CA PRO A 223 14.77 20.50 8.10
C PRO A 223 13.39 20.08 8.64
N LEU A 224 12.50 21.04 8.94
CA LEU A 224 11.15 20.77 9.42
C LEU A 224 10.28 20.14 8.32
N ALA A 225 10.33 20.64 7.10
CA ALA A 225 9.59 20.08 5.98
C ALA A 225 10.10 18.66 5.61
N PHE A 226 11.41 18.42 5.71
CA PHE A 226 11.98 17.08 5.55
C PHE A 226 11.49 16.13 6.64
N LEU A 227 11.57 16.54 7.92
CA LEU A 227 11.09 15.74 9.05
C LEU A 227 9.60 15.43 8.91
N SER A 228 8.81 16.41 8.49
CA SER A 228 7.39 16.23 8.20
C SER A 228 7.16 15.16 7.13
N LEU A 229 7.84 15.26 5.99
CA LEU A 229 7.72 14.29 4.91
C LEU A 229 8.15 12.88 5.35
N PHE A 230 9.26 12.77 6.10
CA PHE A 230 9.74 11.50 6.66
C PHE A 230 8.71 10.88 7.61
N LEU A 231 8.15 11.67 8.54
CA LEU A 231 7.11 11.21 9.47
C LEU A 231 5.80 10.86 8.77
N THR A 232 5.45 11.53 7.67
CA THR A 232 4.31 11.16 6.84
C THR A 232 4.48 9.75 6.26
N PHE A 233 5.68 9.38 5.83
CA PHE A 233 5.96 8.00 5.38
C PHE A 233 6.08 7.00 6.52
N VAL A 234 6.44 7.42 7.73
CA VAL A 234 6.36 6.56 8.91
C VAL A 234 4.91 6.23 9.28
N LEU A 235 4.00 7.21 9.20
CA LEU A 235 2.65 7.12 9.76
C LEU A 235 1.57 6.77 8.72
N GLY A 236 1.71 7.21 7.46
CA GLY A 236 0.65 7.22 6.46
C GLY A 236 0.04 5.84 6.16
N GLU A 237 0.87 4.87 5.83
CA GLU A 237 0.44 3.49 5.55
C GLU A 237 0.58 2.54 6.76
N THR A 238 0.74 3.09 7.95
CA THR A 238 0.97 2.28 9.14
C THR A 238 -0.31 1.59 9.58
N LEU A 239 -0.21 0.26 9.73
CA LEU A 239 -1.28 -0.60 10.24
C LEU A 239 -2.61 -0.48 9.48
N VAL A 240 -2.55 -0.17 8.17
CA VAL A 240 -3.73 -0.22 7.32
C VAL A 240 -4.30 -1.65 7.23
N PRO A 241 -5.59 -1.84 6.95
CA PRO A 241 -6.24 -3.15 7.01
C PRO A 241 -5.50 -4.28 6.28
N PRO A 242 -5.09 -4.14 5.01
CA PRO A 242 -4.36 -5.21 4.32
C PRO A 242 -2.97 -5.47 4.92
N TYR A 243 -2.34 -4.47 5.53
CA TYR A 243 -1.08 -4.66 6.23
C TYR A 243 -1.26 -5.53 7.49
N VAL A 244 -2.24 -5.19 8.34
CA VAL A 244 -2.57 -5.98 9.53
C VAL A 244 -2.97 -7.42 9.16
N GLN A 245 -3.73 -7.61 8.08
CA GLN A 245 -4.05 -8.94 7.58
C GLN A 245 -2.79 -9.76 7.25
N ARG A 246 -1.75 -9.14 6.67
CA ARG A 246 -0.47 -9.82 6.42
C ARG A 246 0.31 -10.14 7.69
N LEU A 247 0.19 -9.34 8.72
CA LEU A 247 0.73 -9.72 10.04
C LEU A 247 -0.01 -10.93 10.61
N LEU A 248 -1.30 -11.08 10.29
CA LEU A 248 -2.14 -12.18 10.77
C LEU A 248 -1.98 -13.50 9.97
N VAL A 249 -1.40 -13.53 8.77
CA VAL A 249 -1.26 -14.76 7.95
C VAL A 249 -0.09 -15.65 8.38
N GLY A 250 0.82 -15.14 9.21
CA GLY A 250 2.00 -15.86 9.67
C GLY A 250 1.65 -17.05 10.56
N ARG A 251 2.38 -18.16 10.41
CA ARG A 251 2.20 -19.35 11.24
C ARG A 251 2.63 -19.17 12.70
N SER A 252 3.31 -18.08 13.04
CA SER A 252 3.61 -17.63 14.41
C SER A 252 4.11 -16.19 14.39
N ALA A 253 4.05 -15.49 15.52
CA ALA A 253 4.60 -14.14 15.71
C ALA A 253 6.07 -14.03 15.27
N LYS A 254 6.90 -15.09 15.54
CA LYS A 254 8.30 -15.13 15.09
C LYS A 254 8.45 -15.08 13.57
N HIS A 255 7.58 -15.81 12.84
CA HIS A 255 7.62 -15.80 11.37
C HIS A 255 7.16 -14.46 10.83
N THR A 256 6.12 -13.88 11.40
CA THR A 256 5.62 -12.54 11.06
C THR A 256 6.71 -11.49 11.30
N SER A 257 7.31 -11.46 12.49
CA SER A 257 8.37 -10.51 12.82
C SER A 257 9.56 -10.59 11.85
N ARG A 258 10.06 -11.81 11.58
CA ARG A 258 11.18 -11.98 10.65
C ARG A 258 10.85 -11.59 9.20
N GLY A 259 9.66 -11.94 8.74
CA GLY A 259 9.21 -11.57 7.39
C GLY A 259 9.05 -10.06 7.22
N THR A 260 8.43 -9.41 8.21
CA THR A 260 8.26 -7.94 8.21
C THR A 260 9.61 -7.21 8.32
N LEU A 261 10.54 -7.71 9.16
CA LEU A 261 11.88 -7.15 9.25
C LEU A 261 12.63 -7.26 7.92
N ALA A 262 12.54 -8.41 7.25
CA ALA A 262 13.17 -8.61 5.95
C ALA A 262 12.58 -7.65 4.90
N SER A 263 11.25 -7.38 4.92
CA SER A 263 10.60 -6.39 4.05
C SER A 263 11.14 -4.97 4.32
N GLY A 264 11.26 -4.57 5.58
CA GLY A 264 11.82 -3.27 5.95
C GLY A 264 13.27 -3.09 5.51
N LEU A 265 14.12 -4.12 5.69
CA LEU A 265 15.51 -4.07 5.25
C LEU A 265 15.64 -4.08 3.71
N PHE A 266 14.83 -4.85 3.01
CA PHE A 266 14.78 -4.89 1.55
C PHE A 266 14.34 -3.55 0.95
N SER A 267 13.40 -2.86 1.59
CA SER A 267 12.88 -1.59 1.07
C SER A 267 13.95 -0.49 1.05
N ILE A 268 14.96 -0.51 1.93
CA ILE A 268 16.03 0.51 1.96
C ILE A 268 16.76 0.61 0.63
N PRO A 269 17.47 -0.44 0.15
CA PRO A 269 18.14 -0.38 -1.15
C PRO A 269 17.16 -0.29 -2.32
N PHE A 270 15.99 -0.90 -2.22
CA PHE A 270 15.01 -0.88 -3.31
C PHE A 270 14.48 0.54 -3.57
N LEU A 271 14.20 1.32 -2.53
CA LEU A 271 13.80 2.73 -2.66
C LEU A 271 14.93 3.61 -3.21
N ALA A 272 16.19 3.30 -2.88
CA ALA A 272 17.33 3.96 -3.50
C ALA A 272 17.44 3.64 -5.00
N ILE A 273 17.16 2.40 -5.40
CA ILE A 273 17.14 1.96 -6.81
C ILE A 273 16.03 2.69 -7.58
N THR A 274 14.80 2.70 -7.06
CA THR A 274 13.69 3.38 -7.75
C THR A 274 13.91 4.89 -7.85
N GLY A 275 14.47 5.52 -6.81
CA GLY A 275 14.85 6.93 -6.86
C GLY A 275 15.99 7.19 -7.84
N GLY A 276 17.01 6.33 -7.89
CA GLY A 276 18.12 6.41 -8.85
C GLY A 276 17.66 6.40 -10.30
N ILE A 277 16.58 5.68 -10.63
CA ILE A 277 15.95 5.73 -11.96
C ILE A 277 15.45 7.15 -12.27
N GLY A 278 14.95 7.89 -11.27
CA GLY A 278 14.54 9.29 -11.43
C GLY A 278 15.72 10.21 -11.82
N LEU A 279 16.90 10.00 -11.21
CA LEU A 279 18.12 10.74 -11.58
C LEU A 279 18.59 10.39 -13.00
N VAL A 280 18.52 9.11 -13.37
CA VAL A 280 18.82 8.66 -14.75
C VAL A 280 17.86 9.32 -15.75
N ALA A 281 16.55 9.36 -15.45
CA ALA A 281 15.57 10.02 -16.29
C ALA A 281 15.90 11.51 -16.49
N LEU A 282 16.24 12.21 -15.41
CA LEU A 282 16.64 13.62 -15.43
C LEU A 282 17.89 13.86 -16.28
N THR A 283 18.87 12.93 -16.23
CA THR A 283 20.09 12.99 -17.05
C THR A 283 19.81 12.78 -18.52
N LEU A 284 18.92 11.83 -18.85
CA LEU A 284 18.62 11.48 -20.25
C LEU A 284 17.69 12.50 -20.93
N GLU A 285 16.75 13.07 -20.19
CA GLU A 285 15.74 13.99 -20.72
C GLU A 285 15.30 15.01 -19.63
N PRO A 286 16.03 16.12 -19.45
CA PRO A 286 15.71 17.11 -18.41
C PRO A 286 14.36 17.78 -18.55
N GLY A 287 13.81 17.83 -19.78
CA GLY A 287 12.49 18.42 -20.08
C GLY A 287 11.32 17.46 -19.97
N LEU A 288 11.55 16.24 -19.47
CA LEU A 288 10.52 15.21 -19.36
C LEU A 288 9.43 15.59 -18.33
N ASP A 289 8.18 15.21 -18.60
CA ASP A 289 7.14 15.19 -17.57
C ASP A 289 7.58 14.23 -16.44
N PRO A 290 7.75 14.72 -15.20
CA PRO A 290 8.24 13.91 -14.08
C PRO A 290 7.48 12.61 -13.84
N ASN A 291 6.17 12.58 -14.10
CA ASN A 291 5.35 11.35 -13.99
C ASN A 291 5.80 10.25 -14.95
N LEU A 292 6.52 10.59 -16.00
CA LEU A 292 7.04 9.65 -16.98
C LEU A 292 8.46 9.16 -16.66
N ALA A 293 9.09 9.58 -15.57
CA ALA A 293 10.48 9.28 -15.26
C ALA A 293 10.81 7.77 -15.36
N LEU A 294 10.14 6.92 -14.58
CA LEU A 294 10.34 5.48 -14.65
C LEU A 294 9.90 4.89 -16.01
N PRO A 295 8.69 5.18 -16.54
CA PRO A 295 8.28 4.69 -17.85
C PRO A 295 9.23 5.05 -18.99
N TYR A 296 9.72 6.27 -19.01
CA TYR A 296 10.65 6.74 -20.03
C TYR A 296 11.96 5.93 -20.03
N VAL A 297 12.57 5.76 -18.85
CA VAL A 297 13.80 4.98 -18.73
C VAL A 297 13.56 3.53 -19.20
N VAL A 298 12.48 2.90 -18.76
CA VAL A 298 12.12 1.53 -19.19
C VAL A 298 12.02 1.44 -20.73
N GLN A 299 11.34 2.40 -21.36
CA GLN A 299 11.20 2.40 -22.83
C GLN A 299 12.51 2.63 -23.56
N GLN A 300 13.38 3.50 -23.03
CA GLN A 300 14.59 3.94 -23.68
C GLN A 300 15.77 2.99 -23.54
N VAL A 301 15.84 2.23 -22.43
CA VAL A 301 17.08 1.51 -22.09
C VAL A 301 16.96 0.00 -22.21
N LEU A 302 15.76 -0.57 -22.10
CA LEU A 302 15.59 -2.01 -22.08
C LEU A 302 15.43 -2.60 -23.49
N PRO A 303 16.12 -3.71 -23.77
CA PRO A 303 15.93 -4.42 -25.03
C PRO A 303 14.54 -5.08 -25.10
N PRO A 304 14.01 -5.33 -26.32
CA PRO A 304 12.76 -6.05 -26.51
C PRO A 304 12.77 -7.40 -25.77
N GLY A 305 11.63 -7.78 -25.22
CA GLY A 305 11.45 -8.95 -24.36
C GLY A 305 11.71 -8.65 -22.89
N LEU A 306 12.89 -8.12 -22.54
CA LEU A 306 13.16 -7.67 -21.17
C LEU A 306 12.28 -6.48 -20.78
N LYS A 307 12.05 -5.56 -21.72
CA LYS A 307 11.13 -4.44 -21.54
C LYS A 307 9.72 -4.93 -21.20
N GLY A 308 9.19 -5.91 -21.92
CA GLY A 308 7.90 -6.52 -21.64
C GLY A 308 7.82 -7.14 -20.24
N VAL A 309 8.87 -7.81 -19.77
CA VAL A 309 8.96 -8.37 -18.41
C VAL A 309 8.92 -7.25 -17.35
N VAL A 310 9.67 -6.17 -17.57
CA VAL A 310 9.68 -5.03 -16.64
C VAL A 310 8.34 -4.28 -16.62
N VAL A 311 7.71 -4.11 -17.79
CA VAL A 311 6.34 -3.56 -17.87
C VAL A 311 5.35 -4.44 -17.12
N ALA A 312 5.46 -5.77 -17.25
CA ALA A 312 4.68 -6.71 -16.44
C ALA A 312 4.95 -6.51 -14.93
N GLY A 313 6.20 -6.25 -14.54
CA GLY A 313 6.57 -5.92 -13.16
C GLY A 313 5.93 -4.62 -12.65
N ILE A 314 5.86 -3.58 -13.47
CA ILE A 314 5.18 -2.31 -13.12
C ILE A 314 3.66 -2.54 -12.97
N ILE A 315 3.06 -3.32 -13.87
CA ILE A 315 1.66 -3.74 -13.77
C ILE A 315 1.45 -4.55 -12.48
N ALA A 316 2.38 -5.46 -12.17
CA ALA A 316 2.37 -6.28 -10.96
C ALA A 316 2.28 -5.46 -9.68
N VAL A 317 3.09 -4.42 -9.56
CA VAL A 317 3.12 -3.49 -8.40
C VAL A 317 1.75 -2.88 -8.13
N VAL A 318 1.08 -2.41 -9.18
CA VAL A 318 -0.23 -1.77 -9.05
C VAL A 318 -1.31 -2.80 -8.73
N MET A 319 -1.27 -3.96 -9.39
CA MET A 319 -2.24 -5.05 -9.16
C MET A 319 -2.15 -5.63 -7.75
N SER A 320 -0.94 -5.83 -7.21
CA SER A 320 -0.70 -6.35 -5.86
C SER A 320 -1.21 -5.39 -4.76
N SER A 321 -1.04 -4.10 -4.95
CA SER A 321 -1.64 -3.13 -4.04
C SER A 321 -3.16 -3.14 -4.15
N ALA A 322 -3.71 -3.15 -5.36
CA ALA A 322 -5.15 -3.12 -5.60
C ALA A 322 -5.88 -4.32 -4.99
N ASP A 323 -5.40 -5.54 -5.20
CA ASP A 323 -6.06 -6.76 -4.69
C ASP A 323 -6.04 -6.84 -3.17
N SER A 324 -5.00 -6.34 -2.57
CA SER A 324 -4.81 -6.28 -1.13
C SER A 324 -5.81 -5.36 -0.45
N PHE A 325 -5.94 -4.15 -0.96
CA PHE A 325 -6.93 -3.20 -0.44
C PHE A 325 -8.36 -3.62 -0.77
N LEU A 326 -8.57 -4.27 -1.91
CA LEU A 326 -9.87 -4.84 -2.27
C LEU A 326 -10.30 -5.94 -1.29
N ASN A 327 -9.38 -6.85 -0.94
CA ASN A 327 -9.62 -7.87 0.09
C ASN A 327 -9.84 -7.25 1.47
N GLY A 328 -9.05 -6.24 1.83
CA GLY A 328 -9.21 -5.49 3.08
C GLY A 328 -10.59 -4.84 3.22
N ALA A 329 -11.08 -4.18 2.16
CA ALA A 329 -12.43 -3.61 2.12
C ALA A 329 -13.52 -4.68 2.31
N ALA A 330 -13.38 -5.82 1.63
CA ALA A 330 -14.34 -6.90 1.68
C ALA A 330 -14.47 -7.51 3.08
N VAL A 331 -13.34 -7.75 3.73
CA VAL A 331 -13.29 -8.30 5.09
C VAL A 331 -13.83 -7.28 6.09
N ALA A 332 -13.40 -6.02 6.00
CA ALA A 332 -13.86 -4.96 6.90
C ALA A 332 -15.39 -4.77 6.79
N LEU A 333 -15.96 -4.73 5.58
CA LEU A 333 -17.40 -4.58 5.43
C LEU A 333 -18.15 -5.79 6.00
N ALA A 334 -17.72 -7.01 5.67
CA ALA A 334 -18.42 -8.22 6.09
C ALA A 334 -18.30 -8.47 7.60
N ASN A 335 -17.08 -8.38 8.15
CA ASN A 335 -16.78 -8.72 9.53
C ASN A 335 -16.97 -7.58 10.51
N ASP A 336 -16.54 -6.36 10.13
CA ASP A 336 -16.42 -5.25 11.08
C ASP A 336 -17.62 -4.31 11.02
N VAL A 337 -18.29 -4.22 9.87
CA VAL A 337 -19.46 -3.33 9.72
C VAL A 337 -20.77 -4.11 9.77
N VAL A 338 -20.97 -5.06 8.86
CA VAL A 338 -22.25 -5.78 8.78
C VAL A 338 -22.41 -6.78 9.91
N GLY A 339 -21.34 -7.48 10.30
CA GLY A 339 -21.38 -8.45 11.40
C GLY A 339 -21.98 -7.88 12.69
N PRO A 340 -21.41 -6.78 13.26
CA PRO A 340 -21.90 -6.18 14.51
C PRO A 340 -23.31 -5.58 14.44
N LEU A 341 -23.77 -5.16 13.25
CA LEU A 341 -25.09 -4.56 13.05
C LEU A 341 -26.22 -5.58 12.98
N ARG A 342 -25.91 -6.85 12.78
CA ARG A 342 -26.93 -7.91 12.70
C ARG A 342 -27.35 -8.38 14.09
N ARG A 343 -28.66 -8.63 14.25
CA ARG A 343 -29.22 -9.21 15.47
C ARG A 343 -28.87 -10.71 15.64
N ARG A 344 -28.63 -11.43 14.54
CA ARG A 344 -28.22 -12.84 14.53
C ARG A 344 -26.86 -12.98 13.86
N PRO A 345 -25.94 -13.77 14.41
CA PRO A 345 -24.66 -14.05 13.79
C PRO A 345 -24.85 -14.62 12.38
N MET A 346 -23.98 -14.23 11.46
CA MET A 346 -23.93 -14.84 10.13
C MET A 346 -23.31 -16.23 10.20
N SER A 347 -23.83 -17.16 9.40
CA SER A 347 -23.07 -18.38 9.14
C SER A 347 -21.80 -18.07 8.32
N ASP A 348 -20.77 -18.92 8.42
CA ASP A 348 -19.53 -18.77 7.64
C ASP A 348 -19.78 -18.61 6.14
N ARG A 349 -20.76 -19.36 5.61
CA ARG A 349 -21.16 -19.26 4.20
C ARG A 349 -21.76 -17.89 3.86
N GLN A 350 -22.61 -17.33 4.72
CA GLN A 350 -23.21 -16.00 4.52
C GLN A 350 -22.14 -14.91 4.58
N ALA A 351 -21.24 -14.98 5.55
CA ALA A 351 -20.14 -14.05 5.70
C ALA A 351 -19.18 -14.09 4.50
N LEU A 352 -18.85 -15.29 4.02
CA LEU A 352 -18.03 -15.46 2.83
C LEU A 352 -18.71 -14.93 1.55
N ILE A 353 -20.00 -15.21 1.36
CA ILE A 353 -20.76 -14.69 0.22
C ILE A 353 -20.80 -13.16 0.27
N LEU A 354 -21.02 -12.57 1.43
CA LEU A 354 -21.02 -11.12 1.61
C LEU A 354 -19.64 -10.54 1.27
N ALA A 355 -18.54 -11.12 1.77
CA ALA A 355 -17.20 -10.66 1.45
C ALA A 355 -16.91 -10.72 -0.06
N LYS A 356 -17.26 -11.82 -0.73
CA LYS A 356 -17.11 -11.96 -2.19
C LYS A 356 -17.97 -10.96 -2.98
N ALA A 357 -19.22 -10.75 -2.56
CA ALA A 357 -20.09 -9.74 -3.17
C ALA A 357 -19.56 -8.34 -2.97
N THR A 358 -18.98 -8.04 -1.80
CA THR A 358 -18.33 -6.76 -1.52
C THR A 358 -17.08 -6.56 -2.40
N THR A 359 -16.25 -7.60 -2.56
CA THR A 359 -15.08 -7.55 -3.45
C THR A 359 -15.52 -7.14 -4.86
N LEU A 360 -16.53 -7.81 -5.40
CA LEU A 360 -17.05 -7.50 -6.73
C LEU A 360 -17.64 -6.09 -6.80
N LEU A 361 -18.46 -5.69 -5.82
CA LEU A 361 -19.10 -4.38 -5.79
C LEU A 361 -18.06 -3.24 -5.71
N VAL A 362 -17.11 -3.32 -4.77
CA VAL A 362 -16.05 -2.32 -4.62
C VAL A 362 -15.17 -2.27 -5.87
N GLY A 363 -14.86 -3.43 -6.45
CA GLY A 363 -14.11 -3.51 -7.71
C GLY A 363 -14.83 -2.83 -8.87
N VAL A 364 -16.12 -3.08 -9.06
CA VAL A 364 -16.93 -2.42 -10.11
C VAL A 364 -17.04 -0.92 -9.88
N LEU A 365 -17.30 -0.51 -8.64
CA LEU A 365 -17.36 0.92 -8.31
C LEU A 365 -16.01 1.61 -8.55
N ALA A 366 -14.89 0.98 -8.18
CA ALA A 366 -13.55 1.51 -8.42
C ALA A 366 -13.27 1.71 -9.92
N VAL A 367 -13.70 0.77 -10.78
CA VAL A 367 -13.61 0.92 -12.26
C VAL A 367 -14.42 2.13 -12.74
N ILE A 368 -15.66 2.29 -12.28
CA ILE A 368 -16.53 3.41 -12.67
C ILE A 368 -15.92 4.75 -12.23
N PHE A 369 -15.38 4.81 -11.02
CA PHE A 369 -14.72 6.02 -10.51
C PHE A 369 -13.43 6.34 -11.27
N ALA A 370 -12.57 5.35 -11.52
CA ALA A 370 -11.30 5.53 -12.21
C ALA A 370 -11.46 6.07 -13.65
N ILE A 371 -12.52 5.67 -14.34
CA ILE A 371 -12.81 6.19 -15.68
C ILE A 371 -13.19 7.69 -15.64
N LYS A 372 -13.76 8.18 -14.52
CA LYS A 372 -14.26 9.55 -14.38
C LYS A 372 -13.29 10.51 -13.69
N ILE A 373 -12.40 10.02 -12.82
CA ILE A 373 -11.52 10.84 -11.99
C ILE A 373 -10.13 10.96 -12.63
N LYS A 374 -9.61 12.19 -12.76
CA LYS A 374 -8.33 12.46 -13.45
C LYS A 374 -7.11 12.48 -12.53
N SER A 375 -7.26 12.70 -11.21
CA SER A 375 -6.14 12.81 -10.27
C SER A 375 -6.10 11.63 -9.31
N ILE A 376 -5.14 10.72 -9.56
CA ILE A 376 -4.91 9.50 -8.77
C ILE A 376 -4.24 9.86 -7.44
N LEU A 377 -3.29 10.80 -7.48
CA LEU A 377 -2.47 11.16 -6.32
C LEU A 377 -3.28 11.81 -5.20
N ASP A 378 -4.25 12.67 -5.57
CA ASP A 378 -5.11 13.33 -4.58
C ASP A 378 -5.94 12.32 -3.78
N ILE A 379 -6.43 11.27 -4.43
CA ILE A 379 -7.22 10.21 -3.76
C ILE A 379 -6.36 9.47 -2.73
N LEU A 380 -5.10 9.16 -3.05
CA LEU A 380 -4.19 8.49 -2.13
C LEU A 380 -3.90 9.34 -0.89
N ILE A 381 -3.59 10.63 -1.10
CA ILE A 381 -3.32 11.57 0.00
C ILE A 381 -4.54 11.69 0.92
N TYR A 382 -5.73 11.89 0.37
CA TYR A 382 -6.96 11.96 1.16
C TYR A 382 -7.24 10.66 1.92
N ALA A 383 -6.96 9.50 1.33
CA ALA A 383 -7.16 8.22 1.99
C ALA A 383 -6.27 8.07 3.24
N TYR A 384 -4.99 8.46 3.18
CA TYR A 384 -4.08 8.39 4.32
C TYR A 384 -4.42 9.40 5.42
N HIS A 385 -4.82 10.62 5.06
CA HIS A 385 -5.30 11.62 6.01
C HIS A 385 -6.54 11.14 6.77
N PHE A 386 -7.33 10.25 6.18
CA PHE A 386 -8.53 9.72 6.82
C PHE A 386 -8.22 8.58 7.81
N TRP A 387 -7.14 7.83 7.63
CA TRP A 387 -6.81 6.66 8.43
C TRP A 387 -5.89 6.97 9.61
N ALA A 388 -4.72 7.52 9.34
CA ALA A 388 -3.66 7.63 10.34
C ALA A 388 -4.04 8.50 11.56
N PRO A 389 -4.66 9.70 11.40
CA PRO A 389 -5.08 10.52 12.51
C PRO A 389 -6.10 9.86 13.44
N VAL A 390 -6.86 8.89 12.93
CA VAL A 390 -8.00 8.29 13.64
C VAL A 390 -7.64 6.96 14.26
N ILE A 391 -6.99 6.08 13.52
CA ILE A 391 -6.89 4.64 13.86
C ILE A 391 -5.50 4.24 14.33
N VAL A 392 -4.41 4.83 13.83
CA VAL A 392 -3.05 4.33 14.06
C VAL A 392 -2.71 4.29 15.55
N ILE A 393 -3.01 5.34 16.31
CA ILE A 393 -2.68 5.42 17.75
C ILE A 393 -3.49 4.42 18.59
N PRO A 394 -4.83 4.39 18.52
CA PRO A 394 -5.61 3.39 19.26
C PRO A 394 -5.24 1.95 18.87
N LEU A 395 -4.98 1.70 17.58
CA LEU A 395 -4.61 0.38 17.10
C LEU A 395 -3.22 -0.04 17.62
N ALA A 396 -2.24 0.87 17.57
CA ALA A 396 -0.93 0.62 18.18
C ALA A 396 -1.06 0.36 19.69
N ALA A 397 -1.84 1.17 20.41
CA ALA A 397 -2.11 0.98 21.83
C ALA A 397 -2.75 -0.39 22.14
N ALA A 398 -3.67 -0.87 21.27
CA ALA A 398 -4.29 -2.19 21.39
C ALA A 398 -3.23 -3.31 21.28
N PHE A 399 -2.27 -3.22 20.35
CA PHE A 399 -1.16 -4.17 20.26
C PHE A 399 -0.26 -4.19 21.51
N PHE A 400 -0.13 -3.07 22.21
CA PHE A 400 0.56 -3.00 23.49
C PHE A 400 -0.31 -3.42 24.69
N GLY A 401 -1.51 -3.97 24.46
CA GLY A 401 -2.42 -4.44 25.50
C GLY A 401 -3.15 -3.33 26.26
N ILE A 402 -3.14 -2.09 25.75
CA ILE A 402 -3.84 -0.96 26.37
C ILE A 402 -5.32 -1.08 26.05
N LYS A 403 -6.13 -1.46 27.04
CA LYS A 403 -7.60 -1.53 26.95
C LYS A 403 -8.22 -0.26 27.52
N ALA A 404 -9.31 0.20 26.93
CA ALA A 404 -10.07 1.35 27.38
C ALA A 404 -11.55 1.20 26.96
N ARG A 405 -12.43 2.04 27.54
CA ARG A 405 -13.83 2.12 27.09
C ARG A 405 -13.92 2.78 25.72
N ALA A 406 -14.98 2.46 24.97
CA ALA A 406 -15.24 3.04 23.64
C ALA A 406 -15.20 4.58 23.62
N ARG A 407 -15.60 5.25 24.70
CA ARG A 407 -15.53 6.72 24.82
C ARG A 407 -14.12 7.28 24.70
N VAL A 408 -13.09 6.58 25.22
CA VAL A 408 -11.69 7.00 25.13
C VAL A 408 -11.21 6.89 23.67
N PHE A 409 -11.52 5.78 23.03
CA PHE A 409 -11.26 5.58 21.61
C PHE A 409 -11.91 6.69 20.77
N MET A 410 -13.23 6.95 20.97
CA MET A 410 -13.95 7.96 20.22
C MET A 410 -13.41 9.38 20.43
N ALA A 411 -13.01 9.72 21.67
CA ALA A 411 -12.40 11.01 21.96
C ALA A 411 -11.09 11.21 21.18
N GLY A 412 -10.23 10.17 21.14
CA GLY A 412 -9.01 10.19 20.32
C GLY A 412 -9.31 10.36 18.82
N CYS A 413 -10.28 9.60 18.29
CA CYS A 413 -10.69 9.68 16.89
C CYS A 413 -11.16 11.09 16.50
N VAL A 414 -12.07 11.67 17.31
CA VAL A 414 -12.61 13.03 17.07
C VAL A 414 -11.50 14.07 17.16
N ALA A 415 -10.61 13.96 18.15
CA ALA A 415 -9.49 14.89 18.28
C ALA A 415 -8.50 14.79 17.10
N GLY A 416 -8.22 13.58 16.62
CA GLY A 416 -7.37 13.37 15.47
C GLY A 416 -7.93 13.99 14.20
N LEU A 417 -9.22 13.76 13.91
CA LEU A 417 -9.90 14.40 12.78
C LEU A 417 -9.96 15.91 12.90
N ALA A 418 -10.34 16.41 14.06
CA ALA A 418 -10.45 17.85 14.31
C ALA A 418 -9.09 18.54 14.15
N GLY A 419 -8.02 17.98 14.76
CA GLY A 419 -6.66 18.50 14.63
C GLY A 419 -6.19 18.55 13.18
N MET A 420 -6.43 17.49 12.42
CA MET A 420 -6.09 17.44 10.99
C MET A 420 -6.88 18.48 10.18
N ILE A 421 -8.21 18.57 10.38
CA ILE A 421 -9.08 19.50 9.65
C ILE A 421 -8.68 20.96 9.96
N VAL A 422 -8.50 21.30 11.24
CA VAL A 422 -8.07 22.64 11.65
C VAL A 422 -6.73 23.00 11.02
N TRP A 423 -5.75 22.09 11.08
CA TRP A 423 -4.43 22.34 10.53
C TRP A 423 -4.42 22.52 9.02
N ASN A 424 -5.15 21.66 8.31
CA ASN A 424 -5.17 21.67 6.85
C ASN A 424 -6.00 22.83 6.27
N TYR A 425 -7.21 23.03 6.76
CA TYR A 425 -8.16 23.94 6.15
C TYR A 425 -8.22 25.33 6.80
N LEU A 426 -8.01 25.44 8.12
CA LEU A 426 -8.06 26.73 8.80
C LEU A 426 -6.68 27.37 8.89
N LEU A 427 -5.62 26.61 9.16
CA LEU A 427 -4.27 27.11 9.31
C LEU A 427 -3.41 26.96 8.02
N GLN A 428 -3.92 26.28 6.98
CA GLN A 428 -3.27 26.11 5.67
C GLN A 428 -1.85 25.52 5.77
N THR A 429 -1.70 24.47 6.58
CA THR A 429 -0.43 23.71 6.75
C THR A 429 0.80 24.59 7.02
N PRO A 430 0.83 25.34 8.13
CA PRO A 430 1.95 26.25 8.40
C PRO A 430 3.28 25.50 8.48
N ALA A 431 4.34 26.19 8.03
CA ALA A 431 5.72 25.69 8.01
C ALA A 431 5.93 24.38 7.21
N GLY A 432 4.98 24.00 6.34
CA GLY A 432 5.07 22.78 5.54
C GLY A 432 4.91 21.47 6.34
N VAL A 433 4.32 21.56 7.55
CA VAL A 433 4.02 20.37 8.37
C VAL A 433 2.73 19.73 7.89
N ASP A 434 2.77 18.43 7.55
CA ASP A 434 1.63 17.68 7.06
C ASP A 434 0.53 17.55 8.15
N ALA A 435 -0.70 17.75 7.76
CA ALA A 435 -1.87 17.70 8.65
C ALA A 435 -2.08 16.34 9.32
N LEU A 436 -1.63 15.25 8.66
CA LEU A 436 -1.64 13.91 9.22
C LEU A 436 -0.89 13.83 10.56
N ILE A 437 0.28 14.47 10.65
CA ILE A 437 1.11 14.47 11.86
C ILE A 437 0.37 15.16 13.01
N ILE A 438 -0.22 16.32 12.73
CA ILE A 438 -0.99 17.08 13.75
C ILE A 438 -2.21 16.28 14.20
N GLY A 439 -2.88 15.61 13.27
CA GLY A 439 -3.99 14.72 13.62
C GLY A 439 -3.57 13.58 14.52
N VAL A 440 -2.45 12.89 14.21
CA VAL A 440 -1.90 11.82 15.04
C VAL A 440 -1.48 12.33 16.43
N LEU A 441 -0.85 13.50 16.51
CA LEU A 441 -0.47 14.11 17.79
C LEU A 441 -1.70 14.51 18.63
N SER A 442 -2.71 15.08 18.01
CA SER A 442 -3.98 15.43 18.66
C SER A 442 -4.70 14.19 19.20
N ASN A 443 -4.78 13.12 18.40
CA ASN A 443 -5.31 11.83 18.85
C ASN A 443 -4.52 11.31 20.05
N THR A 444 -3.19 11.29 19.95
CA THR A 444 -2.31 10.79 21.02
C THR A 444 -2.53 11.52 22.34
N ALA A 445 -2.56 12.86 22.29
CA ALA A 445 -2.74 13.68 23.48
C ALA A 445 -4.09 13.42 24.15
N VAL A 446 -5.18 13.47 23.37
CA VAL A 446 -6.54 13.28 23.91
C VAL A 446 -6.77 11.84 24.36
N PHE A 447 -6.31 10.84 23.59
CA PHE A 447 -6.41 9.43 23.99
C PHE A 447 -5.69 9.18 25.31
N ALA A 448 -4.47 9.69 25.47
CA ALA A 448 -3.68 9.50 26.69
C ALA A 448 -4.33 10.18 27.91
N VAL A 449 -4.84 11.40 27.74
CA VAL A 449 -5.56 12.12 28.81
C VAL A 449 -6.86 11.40 29.16
N ALA A 450 -7.71 11.10 28.16
CA ALA A 450 -8.98 10.41 28.39
C ALA A 450 -8.78 9.03 29.04
N LYS A 451 -7.69 8.31 28.70
CA LYS A 451 -7.35 7.04 29.33
C LYS A 451 -7.02 7.17 30.83
N ARG A 452 -6.38 8.26 31.25
CA ARG A 452 -6.11 8.51 32.68
C ARG A 452 -7.40 8.68 33.50
N TRP A 453 -8.46 9.19 32.85
CA TRP A 453 -9.78 9.44 33.49
C TRP A 453 -10.74 8.24 33.29
N ASP A 454 -10.32 7.18 32.64
CA ASP A 454 -11.13 5.99 32.36
C ASP A 454 -10.99 4.91 33.45
N ARG A 455 -10.84 5.34 34.70
CA ARG A 455 -10.80 4.47 35.88
C ARG A 455 -12.20 4.05 36.33
#